data_70ef0ee63bb115744ef72eb33fa3dfcd
#
_entry.id   70ef0ee63bb115744ef72eb33fa3dfcd
#
_cell.length_a   1.000
_cell.length_b   1.000
_cell.length_c   1.000
_cell.angle_alpha   90.00
_cell.angle_beta   90.00
_cell.angle_gamma   90.00
#
_symmetry.space_group_name_H-M   'P 1'
#
loop_
_entity.id
_entity.type
_entity.pdbx_description
1 polymer ?
#
loop_
_entity_poly.entity_id
_entity_poly.type
_entity_poly.pdbx_seq_one_letter_code
_entity_poly.pdbx_strand_id
1 'polypeptide(L)' 'MSHFSVKVIYKDDKPAGDVGVMIDYGWLGGTDEKRTHSDVWVEFHNYDNKSGDIWVHGHNMGSHSLADGKKYSFTI' A
#
# COMPACT_ATOMS: atom_id res chain seq x y z
N MET A 1 -11.52 -7.11 11.18
CA MET A 1 -11.26 -6.44 9.88
C MET A 1 -10.48 -5.16 10.15
N SER A 2 -9.40 -4.95 9.47
CA SER A 2 -8.57 -3.76 9.66
C SER A 2 -8.48 -2.94 8.36
N HIS A 3 -8.25 -1.65 8.55
CA HIS A 3 -8.05 -0.71 7.47
C HIS A 3 -6.66 -0.12 7.62
N PHE A 4 -5.92 -0.05 6.55
CA PHE A 4 -4.64 0.62 6.52
C PHE A 4 -4.52 1.45 5.24
N SER A 5 -3.67 2.47 5.28
CA SER A 5 -3.53 3.40 4.17
C SER A 5 -2.08 3.46 3.70
N VAL A 6 -1.90 3.69 2.41
CA VAL A 6 -0.59 3.84 1.80
C VAL A 6 -0.54 5.19 1.09
N LYS A 7 0.48 5.96 1.37
CA LYS A 7 0.76 7.24 0.71
C LYS A 7 1.98 7.08 -0.19
N VAL A 8 1.92 7.65 -1.37
CA VAL A 8 3.05 7.62 -2.32
C VAL A 8 3.38 9.03 -2.76
N ILE A 9 4.66 9.38 -2.66
CA ILE A 9 5.18 10.67 -3.13
C ILE A 9 6.42 10.42 -3.99
N TYR A 10 6.72 11.36 -4.89
CA TYR A 10 7.96 11.35 -5.64
C TYR A 10 9.12 11.92 -4.81
N LYS A 11 10.35 11.66 -5.24
CA LYS A 11 11.57 12.09 -4.53
C LYS A 11 11.68 13.61 -4.36
N ASP A 12 11.01 14.36 -5.22
CA ASP A 12 10.98 15.83 -5.14
C ASP A 12 9.80 16.36 -4.32
N ASP A 13 9.17 15.49 -3.52
CA ASP A 13 8.01 15.79 -2.66
C ASP A 13 6.74 16.11 -3.46
N LYS A 14 6.71 15.83 -4.75
CA LYS A 14 5.49 16.00 -5.54
C LYS A 14 4.53 14.84 -5.32
N PRO A 15 3.21 15.12 -5.38
CA PRO A 15 2.21 14.07 -5.24
C PRO A 15 2.34 13.01 -6.34
N ALA A 16 2.24 11.75 -5.97
CA ALA A 16 2.24 10.63 -6.91
C ALA A 16 0.82 10.08 -7.04
N GLY A 17 -0.02 10.79 -7.76
CA GLY A 17 -1.37 10.33 -8.07
C GLY A 17 -1.37 9.29 -9.18
N ASP A 18 -2.39 8.43 -9.18
CA ASP A 18 -2.59 7.37 -10.18
C ASP A 18 -1.41 6.40 -10.28
N VAL A 19 -0.78 6.11 -9.14
CA VAL A 19 0.30 5.13 -9.04
C VAL A 19 -0.26 3.83 -8.51
N GLY A 20 0.12 2.71 -9.13
CA GLY A 20 -0.33 1.39 -8.70
C GLY A 20 0.32 0.98 -7.39
N VAL A 21 -0.50 0.58 -6.42
CA VAL A 21 -0.08 0.02 -5.15
C VAL A 21 -0.70 -1.36 -5.02
N MET A 22 0.14 -2.37 -4.79
CA MET A 22 -0.32 -3.75 -4.65
C MET A 22 0.11 -4.29 -3.30
N ILE A 23 -0.80 -4.99 -2.65
CA ILE A 23 -0.50 -5.71 -1.42
C ILE A 23 -0.48 -7.19 -1.75
N ASP A 24 0.62 -7.85 -1.45
CA ASP A 24 0.78 -9.29 -1.63
C ASP A 24 0.71 -9.95 -0.26
N TYR A 25 -0.39 -10.66 -0.01
CA TYR A 25 -0.62 -11.36 1.26
C TYR A 25 0.00 -12.75 1.30
N GLY A 26 0.78 -13.10 0.29
CA GLY A 26 1.35 -14.43 0.16
C GLY A 26 0.48 -15.33 -0.71
N TRP A 27 0.99 -16.53 -0.98
CA TRP A 27 0.35 -17.42 -1.96
C TRP A 27 -1.04 -17.91 -1.52
N LEU A 28 -1.33 -17.93 -0.22
CA LEU A 28 -2.66 -18.31 0.28
C LEU A 28 -3.60 -17.12 0.40
N GLY A 29 -3.07 -15.91 0.57
CA GLY A 29 -3.87 -14.72 0.79
C GLY A 29 -4.18 -13.91 -0.47
N GLY A 30 -3.48 -14.19 -1.57
CA GLY A 30 -3.68 -13.46 -2.82
C GLY A 30 -3.10 -12.05 -2.81
N THR A 31 -3.56 -11.24 -3.74
CA THR A 31 -3.11 -9.84 -3.89
C THR A 31 -4.31 -8.90 -3.98
N ASP A 32 -4.07 -7.65 -3.62
CA ASP A 32 -5.04 -6.57 -3.79
C ASP A 32 -4.31 -5.38 -4.38
N GLU A 33 -4.79 -4.85 -5.49
CA GLU A 33 -4.16 -3.73 -6.18
C GLU A 33 -5.13 -2.58 -6.31
N LYS A 34 -4.65 -1.39 -6.00
CA LYS A 34 -5.38 -0.13 -6.18
C LYS A 34 -4.43 0.95 -6.66
N ARG A 35 -4.98 2.02 -7.21
CA ARG A 35 -4.21 3.18 -7.62
C ARG A 35 -4.45 4.34 -6.65
N THR A 36 -3.40 5.09 -6.39
CA THR A 36 -3.51 6.28 -5.55
C THR A 36 -4.43 7.31 -6.20
N HIS A 37 -5.15 8.03 -5.37
CA HIS A 37 -6.01 9.13 -5.79
C HIS A 37 -5.19 10.43 -5.91
N SER A 38 -5.86 11.52 -6.25
CA SER A 38 -5.21 12.83 -6.36
C SER A 38 -4.62 13.31 -5.03
N ASP A 39 -5.11 12.79 -3.90
CA ASP A 39 -4.57 13.07 -2.57
C ASP A 39 -3.38 12.16 -2.20
N VAL A 40 -2.91 11.36 -3.12
CA VAL A 40 -1.79 10.40 -3.03
C VAL A 40 -1.99 9.26 -2.05
N TRP A 41 -3.16 9.13 -1.47
CA TRP A 41 -3.49 8.06 -0.53
C TRP A 41 -4.31 6.97 -1.22
N VAL A 42 -4.12 5.75 -0.76
CA VAL A 42 -4.99 4.62 -1.10
C VAL A 42 -5.27 3.83 0.18
N GLU A 43 -6.50 3.41 0.34
CA GLU A 43 -6.92 2.66 1.53
C GLU A 43 -7.20 1.22 1.15
N PHE A 44 -6.70 0.31 1.99
CA PHE A 44 -6.91 -1.12 1.85
C PHE A 44 -7.64 -1.67 3.06
N HIS A 45 -8.36 -2.76 2.84
CA HIS A 45 -9.00 -3.52 3.90
C HIS A 45 -8.28 -4.85 4.06
N ASN A 46 -7.85 -5.14 5.29
CA ASN A 46 -7.21 -6.40 5.62
C ASN A 46 -8.10 -7.17 6.58
N TYR A 47 -8.67 -8.26 6.11
CA TYR A 47 -9.66 -9.01 6.88
C TYR A 47 -9.04 -9.86 7.99
N ASP A 48 -7.77 -10.23 7.90
CA ASP A 48 -7.14 -11.19 8.78
C ASP A 48 -5.98 -10.63 9.61
N ASN A 49 -5.76 -9.33 9.58
CA ASN A 49 -4.63 -8.67 10.26
C ASN A 49 -3.27 -9.29 9.94
N LYS A 50 -3.12 -9.80 8.73
CA LYS A 50 -1.88 -10.43 8.30
C LYS A 50 -0.84 -9.40 7.91
N SER A 51 0.40 -9.82 7.88
CA SER A 51 1.46 -9.06 7.22
C SER A 51 1.41 -9.35 5.72
N GLY A 52 2.04 -8.48 4.94
CA GLY A 52 2.16 -8.65 3.51
C GLY A 52 3.22 -7.74 2.95
N ASP A 53 3.57 -7.98 1.69
CA ASP A 53 4.52 -7.14 0.97
C ASP A 53 3.76 -6.02 0.29
N ILE A 54 4.28 -4.81 0.41
CA ILE A 54 3.70 -3.64 -0.26
C ILE A 54 4.53 -3.37 -1.52
N TRP A 55 3.86 -3.38 -2.67
CA TRP A 55 4.48 -3.06 -3.95
C TRP A 55 3.97 -1.70 -4.42
N VAL A 56 4.87 -0.81 -4.74
CA VAL A 56 4.54 0.53 -5.24
C VAL A 56 5.20 0.70 -6.59
N HIS A 57 4.40 1.03 -7.60
CA HIS A 57 4.87 1.27 -8.96
C HIS A 57 5.73 0.10 -9.48
N GLY A 58 5.33 -1.13 -9.13
CA GLY A 58 6.05 -2.34 -9.53
C GLY A 58 7.28 -2.69 -8.71
N HIS A 59 7.59 -1.91 -7.67
CA HIS A 59 8.73 -2.17 -6.80
C HIS A 59 8.29 -2.68 -5.44
N ASN A 60 8.91 -3.76 -4.97
CA ASN A 60 8.63 -4.33 -3.66
C ASN A 60 9.24 -3.42 -2.59
N MET A 61 8.40 -2.88 -1.72
CA MET A 61 8.81 -1.98 -0.64
C MET A 61 8.98 -2.70 0.69
N GLY A 62 8.97 -4.03 0.68
CA GLY A 62 9.20 -4.86 1.86
C GLY A 62 7.93 -5.37 2.51
N SER A 63 8.13 -6.22 3.51
CA SER A 63 7.03 -6.78 4.31
C SER A 63 6.65 -5.84 5.43
N HIS A 64 5.36 -5.72 5.66
CA HIS A 64 4.82 -4.85 6.70
C HIS A 64 3.69 -5.55 7.44
N SER A 65 3.55 -5.23 8.72
CA SER A 65 2.39 -5.66 9.50
C SER A 65 1.21 -4.74 9.15
N LEU A 66 0.16 -5.33 8.61
CA LEU A 66 -0.98 -4.57 8.07
C LEU A 66 -2.07 -4.41 9.14
N ALA A 67 -1.70 -3.80 10.24
CA ALA A 67 -2.60 -3.62 11.38
C ALA A 67 -3.59 -2.48 11.14
N ASP A 68 -4.71 -2.54 11.86
CA ASP A 68 -5.75 -1.52 11.78
C ASP A 68 -5.22 -0.14 12.16
N GLY A 69 -5.56 0.86 11.37
CA GLY A 69 -5.15 2.24 11.60
C GLY A 69 -3.73 2.58 11.16
N LYS A 70 -2.98 1.62 10.64
CA LYS A 70 -1.62 1.87 10.17
C LYS A 70 -1.62 2.73 8.91
N LYS A 71 -0.61 3.58 8.83
CA LYS A 71 -0.36 4.41 7.65
C LYS A 71 1.09 4.24 7.22
N TYR A 72 1.28 3.97 5.94
CA TYR A 72 2.60 3.79 5.36
C TYR A 72 2.84 4.87 4.33
N SER A 73 4.07 5.36 4.27
CA SER A 73 4.47 6.39 3.31
C SER A 73 5.70 5.93 2.56
N PHE A 74 5.64 6.00 1.24
CA PHE A 74 6.73 5.59 0.37
C PHE A 74 7.10 6.71 -0.59
N THR A 75 8.40 6.85 -0.83
CA THR A 75 8.95 7.79 -1.81
C THR A 75 9.50 7.00 -2.99
N ILE A 76 9.11 7.38 -4.18
CA ILE A 76 9.54 6.70 -5.40
C ILE A 76 10.28 7.62 -6.37
#